data_cf046df96d16b7a9efba07bc1f30d872
#
_entry.id   cf046df96d16b7a9efba07bc1f30d872
#
_cell.length_a   1.000
_cell.length_b   1.000
_cell.length_c   1.000
_cell.angle_alpha   90.00
_cell.angle_beta   90.00
_cell.angle_gamma   90.00
#
_symmetry.space_group_name_H-M   'P 1'
#
loop_
_entity.id
_entity.type
_entity.pdbx_description
1 polymer ?
#
loop_
_entity_poly.entity_id
_entity_poly.type
_entity_poly.pdbx_seq_one_letter_code
_entity_poly.pdbx_strand_id
1 'polypeptide(L)'
;MQSSSKTGASRRSWSACRIHATLGLLTLICAWSGLTAVSAAAASAPSHVKATQPLVALLYEHSAYSSPRTSAPLVASMWPKTPITGEQTTLPVIGKDNGRGGTRWLKVMLPGRPNGLTGWIEQGGTYSLVTGWHIVVNTSLRRVWIYFHGRLQRTFEAVVGKPSTPTPSGNFFVQETIIMPASEPGGPFALATSARSDVLQDFDGGPGQIGIHGRDGLGGTLGAAQSHGCVRLATADIDWLAARSRVSSSGADPLSTTTRCCT
;
A
#
# COMPACT_ATOMS: atom_id res chain seq x y z
N MET A 1 53.99 51.33 18.09
CA MET A 1 53.62 52.16 19.24
C MET A 1 52.83 51.28 20.16
N GLN A 2 53.47 50.63 21.15
CA GLN A 2 53.64 51.00 22.53
C GLN A 2 52.28 51.43 23.14
N SER A 3 51.78 50.87 24.26
CA SER A 3 52.40 50.60 25.58
C SER A 3 51.35 49.81 26.38
N SER A 4 51.66 48.70 27.04
CA SER A 4 52.13 48.53 28.43
C SER A 4 51.18 49.10 29.48
N SER A 5 50.68 48.40 30.43
CA SER A 5 51.10 47.75 31.70
C SER A 5 50.00 48.02 32.73
N LYS A 6 49.67 47.34 33.76
CA LYS A 6 50.39 46.69 34.88
C LYS A 6 49.36 46.15 35.88
N THR A 7 49.51 44.95 36.33
CA THR A 7 49.59 44.47 37.73
C THR A 7 48.69 45.06 38.81
N GLY A 8 48.09 44.21 39.62
CA GLY A 8 47.58 44.47 40.97
C GLY A 8 47.19 43.21 41.71
N ALA A 9 48.07 42.54 42.35
CA ALA A 9 47.82 41.44 43.27
C ALA A 9 47.46 42.01 44.64
N SER A 10 46.43 41.48 45.31
CA SER A 10 46.20 41.67 46.73
C SER A 10 45.86 40.36 47.40
N ARG A 11 46.79 39.91 48.22
CA ARG A 11 46.58 38.82 49.20
C ARG A 11 46.02 39.44 50.48
N ARG A 12 45.12 38.78 51.13
CA ARG A 12 44.84 38.75 52.58
C ARG A 12 43.68 37.78 52.77
N SER A 13 43.50 36.97 53.75
CA SER A 13 44.23 36.47 54.90
C SER A 13 43.28 35.52 55.59
N TRP A 14 43.76 34.50 56.14
CA TRP A 14 43.08 33.42 56.86
C TRP A 14 42.19 33.93 58.01
N SER A 15 41.01 33.25 58.15
CA SER A 15 40.42 33.03 59.47
C SER A 15 39.73 31.69 59.51
N ALA A 16 40.32 30.83 60.31
CA ALA A 16 39.73 29.56 60.70
C ALA A 16 38.58 29.78 61.70
N CYS A 17 37.46 29.19 61.46
CA CYS A 17 36.47 28.98 62.52
C CYS A 17 36.02 27.51 62.49
N ARG A 18 36.39 26.85 63.57
CA ARG A 18 35.93 25.49 63.92
C ARG A 18 34.46 25.54 64.34
N ILE A 19 33.78 24.41 64.12
CA ILE A 19 32.96 23.75 65.16
C ILE A 19 31.62 23.23 64.63
N HIS A 20 31.41 22.03 65.06
CA HIS A 20 30.22 21.21 65.29
C HIS A 20 29.76 20.31 64.19
N ALA A 21 30.10 19.05 64.35
CA ALA A 21 29.46 17.89 63.79
C ALA A 21 28.08 17.75 64.36
N THR A 22 27.05 17.76 63.52
CA THR A 22 25.78 17.17 63.79
C THR A 22 25.52 16.08 62.73
N LEU A 23 25.50 14.85 63.20
CA LEU A 23 25.08 13.70 62.39
C LEU A 23 23.60 13.90 62.02
N GLY A 24 23.34 14.29 60.78
CA GLY A 24 22.06 14.25 60.16
C GLY A 24 22.00 13.06 59.23
N LEU A 25 21.28 12.02 59.60
CA LEU A 25 21.01 10.85 58.79
C LEU A 25 20.12 11.28 57.60
N LEU A 26 20.71 11.62 56.47
CA LEU A 26 19.97 11.86 55.21
C LEU A 26 19.71 10.52 54.54
N THR A 27 18.47 10.02 54.73
CA THR A 27 17.94 8.92 53.94
C THR A 27 17.81 9.39 52.49
N LEU A 28 18.70 8.94 51.61
CA LEU A 28 18.60 9.10 50.17
C LEU A 28 17.44 8.20 49.68
N ILE A 29 16.28 8.80 49.47
CA ILE A 29 15.21 8.18 48.70
C ILE A 29 15.62 8.27 47.24
N CYS A 30 16.21 7.17 46.75
CA CYS A 30 16.37 6.98 45.30
C CYS A 30 14.97 6.74 44.71
N ALA A 31 14.37 7.81 44.20
CA ALA A 31 13.21 7.70 43.33
C ALA A 31 13.68 7.03 42.04
N TRP A 32 13.49 5.72 41.93
CA TRP A 32 13.57 4.99 40.68
C TRP A 32 12.40 5.46 39.81
N SER A 33 12.65 6.44 38.96
CA SER A 33 11.77 6.77 37.84
C SER A 33 11.85 5.59 36.88
N GLY A 34 10.95 4.64 37.04
CA GLY A 34 10.76 3.54 36.10
C GLY A 34 10.38 4.13 34.74
N LEU A 35 11.34 4.27 33.82
CA LEU A 35 11.04 4.41 32.40
C LEU A 35 10.34 3.12 32.00
N THR A 36 9.01 3.13 31.97
CA THR A 36 8.25 2.13 31.24
C THR A 36 8.54 2.37 29.75
N ALA A 37 9.49 1.61 29.24
CA ALA A 37 9.66 1.50 27.78
C ALA A 37 8.34 0.91 27.26
N VAL A 38 7.52 1.78 26.67
CA VAL A 38 6.38 1.35 25.85
C VAL A 38 6.99 0.61 24.69
N SER A 39 7.03 -0.72 24.80
CA SER A 39 7.39 -1.59 23.69
C SER A 39 6.34 -1.35 22.60
N ALA A 40 6.67 -0.56 21.59
CA ALA A 40 5.88 -0.45 20.38
C ALA A 40 5.85 -1.86 19.79
N ALA A 41 4.75 -2.57 20.03
CA ALA A 41 4.51 -3.87 19.42
C ALA A 41 4.67 -3.65 17.90
N ALA A 42 5.75 -4.16 17.33
CA ALA A 42 5.95 -4.15 15.89
C ALA A 42 4.79 -4.93 15.30
N ALA A 43 3.81 -4.21 14.72
CA ALA A 43 2.66 -4.85 14.13
C ALA A 43 3.14 -5.80 13.03
N SER A 44 2.89 -7.07 13.24
CA SER A 44 3.35 -8.15 12.39
C SER A 44 2.54 -8.17 11.08
N ALA A 45 3.17 -8.66 10.04
CA ALA A 45 2.51 -8.94 8.77
C ALA A 45 1.34 -9.91 8.99
N PRO A 46 0.22 -9.79 8.25
CA PRO A 46 -0.91 -10.73 8.33
C PRO A 46 -0.45 -12.17 8.13
N SER A 47 -0.82 -13.05 9.05
CA SER A 47 -0.44 -14.46 9.04
C SER A 47 -1.27 -15.32 8.08
N HIS A 48 -2.46 -14.83 7.68
CA HIS A 48 -3.41 -15.57 6.85
C HIS A 48 -3.70 -14.79 5.56
N VAL A 49 -2.90 -15.05 4.55
CA VAL A 49 -3.14 -14.58 3.17
C VAL A 49 -3.42 -15.82 2.32
N LYS A 50 -4.43 -15.76 1.46
CA LYS A 50 -4.77 -16.88 0.55
C LYS A 50 -3.55 -17.24 -0.29
N ALA A 51 -3.36 -18.54 -0.52
CA ALA A 51 -2.26 -19.02 -1.35
C ALA A 51 -2.45 -18.62 -2.83
N THR A 52 -3.70 -18.62 -3.32
CA THR A 52 -4.02 -18.33 -4.70
C THR A 52 -5.33 -17.56 -4.84
N GLN A 53 -5.47 -16.81 -5.94
CA GLN A 53 -6.68 -16.15 -6.37
C GLN A 53 -7.03 -16.59 -7.79
N PRO A 54 -8.19 -17.24 -8.01
CA PRO A 54 -8.68 -17.52 -9.35
C PRO A 54 -8.97 -16.23 -10.11
N LEU A 55 -8.60 -16.21 -11.38
CA LEU A 55 -8.78 -15.08 -12.29
C LEU A 55 -9.47 -15.56 -13.56
N VAL A 56 -9.98 -14.62 -14.32
CA VAL A 56 -10.53 -14.83 -15.65
C VAL A 56 -10.09 -13.73 -16.58
N ALA A 57 -9.55 -14.09 -17.75
CA ALA A 57 -9.25 -13.16 -18.83
C ALA A 57 -10.43 -13.10 -19.81
N LEU A 58 -10.77 -11.90 -20.27
CA LEU A 58 -11.90 -11.66 -21.18
C LEU A 58 -11.43 -11.73 -22.63
N LEU A 59 -11.97 -12.59 -23.46
CA LEU A 59 -11.62 -12.71 -24.89
C LEU A 59 -12.37 -11.69 -25.76
N TYR A 60 -13.54 -11.24 -25.30
CA TYR A 60 -14.36 -10.19 -25.93
C TYR A 60 -15.12 -9.40 -24.85
N GLU A 61 -15.96 -8.47 -25.23
CA GLU A 61 -16.77 -7.68 -24.32
C GLU A 61 -17.74 -8.56 -23.51
N HIS A 62 -17.82 -8.30 -22.22
CA HIS A 62 -18.74 -8.98 -21.29
C HIS A 62 -19.63 -7.98 -20.58
N SER A 63 -20.92 -8.24 -20.56
CA SER A 63 -21.86 -7.57 -19.67
C SER A 63 -21.80 -8.22 -18.29
N ALA A 64 -21.62 -7.40 -17.25
CA ALA A 64 -21.65 -7.83 -15.86
C ALA A 64 -23.02 -7.46 -15.25
N TYR A 65 -23.69 -8.42 -14.65
CA TYR A 65 -25.05 -8.29 -14.11
C TYR A 65 -25.06 -8.40 -12.59
N SER A 66 -26.11 -7.90 -11.94
CA SER A 66 -26.27 -7.95 -10.49
C SER A 66 -26.55 -9.37 -9.95
N SER A 67 -27.03 -10.28 -10.79
CA SER A 67 -27.25 -11.71 -10.48
C SER A 67 -26.97 -12.57 -11.73
N PRO A 68 -26.78 -13.90 -11.59
CA PRO A 68 -26.34 -14.78 -12.67
C PRO A 68 -27.47 -15.08 -13.68
N ARG A 69 -27.93 -14.06 -14.37
CA ARG A 69 -28.94 -14.13 -15.45
C ARG A 69 -28.89 -12.84 -16.28
N THR A 70 -29.13 -12.96 -17.57
CA THR A 70 -29.11 -11.82 -18.51
C THR A 70 -30.28 -10.85 -18.32
N SER A 71 -31.37 -11.27 -17.66
CA SER A 71 -32.52 -10.41 -17.33
C SER A 71 -32.31 -9.57 -16.07
N ALA A 72 -31.16 -9.75 -15.35
CA ALA A 72 -30.86 -8.95 -14.19
C ALA A 72 -30.35 -7.54 -14.61
N PRO A 73 -30.41 -6.54 -13.72
CA PRO A 73 -29.83 -5.24 -13.99
C PRO A 73 -28.36 -5.32 -14.38
N LEU A 74 -28.00 -4.61 -15.46
CA LEU A 74 -26.63 -4.43 -15.89
C LEU A 74 -25.87 -3.59 -14.85
N VAL A 75 -24.71 -4.05 -14.43
CA VAL A 75 -23.82 -3.36 -13.49
C VAL A 75 -22.72 -2.61 -14.25
N ALA A 76 -22.09 -3.26 -15.23
CA ALA A 76 -21.03 -2.70 -16.04
C ALA A 76 -20.84 -3.49 -17.34
N SER A 77 -20.26 -2.84 -18.36
CA SER A 77 -19.67 -3.52 -19.52
C SER A 77 -18.16 -3.55 -19.38
N MET A 78 -17.57 -4.72 -19.61
CA MET A 78 -16.15 -4.96 -19.48
C MET A 78 -15.54 -5.31 -20.83
N TRP A 79 -14.57 -4.52 -21.25
CA TRP A 79 -13.85 -4.72 -22.50
C TRP A 79 -12.69 -5.70 -22.36
N PRO A 80 -12.31 -6.43 -23.43
CA PRO A 80 -11.21 -7.41 -23.37
C PRO A 80 -9.84 -6.77 -23.23
N LYS A 81 -9.73 -5.46 -23.41
CA LYS A 81 -8.50 -4.69 -23.29
C LYS A 81 -8.66 -3.61 -22.25
N THR A 82 -7.60 -3.42 -21.47
CA THR A 82 -7.53 -2.37 -20.45
C THR A 82 -7.39 -0.97 -21.09
N PRO A 83 -7.91 0.08 -20.46
CA PRO A 83 -8.04 1.39 -21.11
C PRO A 83 -6.72 2.16 -21.31
N ILE A 84 -5.69 1.92 -20.49
CA ILE A 84 -4.43 2.67 -20.54
C ILE A 84 -3.42 1.95 -21.41
N THR A 85 -3.16 0.67 -21.14
CA THR A 85 -2.07 -0.09 -21.77
C THR A 85 -2.54 -0.98 -22.90
N GLY A 86 -3.84 -1.25 -23.01
CA GLY A 86 -4.38 -2.22 -23.95
C GLY A 86 -4.01 -3.67 -23.61
N GLU A 87 -3.54 -3.93 -22.39
CA GLU A 87 -3.32 -5.28 -21.89
C GLU A 87 -4.62 -6.11 -21.84
N GLN A 88 -4.50 -7.40 -21.70
CA GLN A 88 -5.65 -8.29 -21.57
C GLN A 88 -6.38 -8.02 -20.24
N THR A 89 -7.65 -7.65 -20.30
CA THR A 89 -8.46 -7.48 -19.09
C THR A 89 -8.58 -8.78 -18.34
N THR A 90 -8.13 -8.77 -17.08
CA THR A 90 -8.17 -9.92 -16.18
C THR A 90 -8.88 -9.53 -14.88
N LEU A 91 -9.88 -10.32 -14.48
CA LEU A 91 -10.74 -10.03 -13.33
C LEU A 91 -10.64 -11.15 -12.28
N PRO A 92 -10.56 -10.82 -10.98
CA PRO A 92 -10.62 -11.82 -9.92
C PRO A 92 -11.99 -12.47 -9.82
N VAL A 93 -12.02 -13.81 -9.81
CA VAL A 93 -13.23 -14.61 -9.62
C VAL A 93 -13.43 -14.84 -8.11
N ILE A 94 -14.60 -14.42 -7.61
CA ILE A 94 -14.96 -14.51 -6.19
C ILE A 94 -16.17 -15.42 -5.94
N GLY A 95 -16.79 -15.94 -7.00
CA GLY A 95 -17.89 -16.90 -6.93
C GLY A 95 -18.18 -17.53 -8.27
N LYS A 96 -18.92 -18.62 -8.25
CA LYS A 96 -19.37 -19.35 -9.44
C LYS A 96 -20.81 -19.81 -9.27
N ASP A 97 -21.57 -19.82 -10.33
CA ASP A 97 -22.92 -20.36 -10.39
C ASP A 97 -23.09 -21.16 -11.68
N ASN A 98 -23.68 -22.36 -11.57
CA ASN A 98 -23.86 -23.25 -12.71
C ASN A 98 -25.17 -22.99 -13.46
N GLY A 99 -25.90 -21.92 -13.09
CA GLY A 99 -27.12 -21.47 -13.77
C GLY A 99 -28.19 -22.53 -14.09
N ARG A 100 -29.43 -22.12 -14.16
CA ARG A 100 -30.50 -22.96 -14.76
C ARG A 100 -30.35 -22.86 -16.29
N GLY A 101 -30.32 -23.99 -16.98
CA GLY A 101 -30.19 -24.01 -18.44
C GLY A 101 -28.76 -24.19 -18.99
N GLY A 102 -27.78 -24.53 -18.14
CA GLY A 102 -26.43 -24.89 -18.59
C GLY A 102 -25.46 -23.72 -18.79
N THR A 103 -25.91 -22.45 -18.70
CA THR A 103 -25.03 -21.29 -18.71
C THR A 103 -24.27 -21.22 -17.39
N ARG A 104 -22.94 -21.15 -17.46
CA ARG A 104 -22.07 -20.99 -16.29
C ARG A 104 -21.77 -19.51 -16.07
N TRP A 105 -21.83 -19.09 -14.81
CA TRP A 105 -21.62 -17.72 -14.42
C TRP A 105 -20.43 -17.59 -13.46
N LEU A 106 -19.71 -16.51 -13.60
CA LEU A 106 -18.61 -16.15 -12.72
C LEU A 106 -18.94 -14.81 -12.03
N LYS A 107 -18.89 -14.81 -10.70
CA LYS A 107 -18.92 -13.56 -9.94
C LYS A 107 -17.51 -12.99 -9.90
N VAL A 108 -17.33 -11.79 -10.41
CA VAL A 108 -16.04 -11.15 -10.54
C VAL A 108 -15.99 -9.82 -9.80
N MET A 109 -14.80 -9.39 -9.40
CA MET A 109 -14.57 -8.03 -8.98
C MET A 109 -14.49 -7.14 -10.22
N LEU A 110 -15.08 -5.94 -10.12
CA LEU A 110 -15.11 -4.95 -11.19
C LEU A 110 -14.34 -3.69 -10.77
N PRO A 111 -13.65 -3.01 -11.70
CA PRO A 111 -13.05 -1.71 -11.42
C PRO A 111 -14.12 -0.60 -11.39
N GLY A 112 -13.77 0.52 -10.79
CA GLY A 112 -14.64 1.70 -10.81
C GLY A 112 -15.34 1.99 -9.49
N ARG A 113 -16.36 2.86 -9.56
CA ARG A 113 -17.15 3.27 -8.40
C ARG A 113 -18.53 2.61 -8.40
N PRO A 114 -19.05 2.27 -7.19
CA PRO A 114 -18.38 2.37 -5.89
C PRO A 114 -17.23 1.38 -5.74
N ASN A 115 -16.25 1.67 -4.86
CA ASN A 115 -15.19 0.73 -4.51
C ASN A 115 -15.77 -0.60 -4.03
N GLY A 116 -15.16 -1.72 -4.47
CA GLY A 116 -15.67 -3.05 -4.15
C GLY A 116 -16.81 -3.54 -5.05
N LEU A 117 -17.05 -2.87 -6.19
CA LEU A 117 -18.05 -3.28 -7.17
C LEU A 117 -17.81 -4.72 -7.62
N THR A 118 -18.88 -5.48 -7.75
CA THR A 118 -18.87 -6.87 -8.24
C THR A 118 -20.00 -7.11 -9.21
N GLY A 119 -19.83 -8.07 -10.09
CA GLY A 119 -20.89 -8.46 -11.04
C GLY A 119 -20.76 -9.91 -11.47
N TRP A 120 -21.80 -10.42 -12.10
CA TRP A 120 -21.85 -11.74 -12.68
C TRP A 120 -21.67 -11.63 -14.20
N ILE A 121 -20.67 -12.32 -14.73
CA ILE A 121 -20.43 -12.45 -16.18
C ILE A 121 -20.66 -13.90 -16.62
N GLU A 122 -21.04 -14.10 -17.86
CA GLU A 122 -21.03 -15.44 -18.45
C GLU A 122 -19.61 -15.97 -18.58
N GLN A 123 -19.40 -17.26 -18.29
CA GLN A 123 -18.08 -17.89 -18.41
C GLN A 123 -17.67 -18.10 -19.88
N GLY A 124 -18.64 -18.15 -20.80
CA GLY A 124 -18.34 -18.23 -22.24
C GLY A 124 -17.50 -17.04 -22.68
N GLY A 125 -16.48 -17.27 -23.53
CA GLY A 125 -15.59 -16.19 -24.00
C GLY A 125 -14.59 -15.66 -22.97
N THR A 126 -14.31 -16.48 -21.98
CA THR A 126 -13.25 -16.20 -21.00
C THR A 126 -12.27 -17.36 -20.93
N TYR A 127 -11.09 -17.11 -20.42
CA TYR A 127 -10.21 -18.20 -20.04
C TYR A 127 -9.68 -18.06 -18.61
N SER A 128 -9.57 -19.20 -17.93
CA SER A 128 -9.25 -19.23 -16.51
C SER A 128 -7.75 -19.12 -16.27
N LEU A 129 -7.40 -18.30 -15.29
CA LEU A 129 -6.06 -18.11 -14.77
C LEU A 129 -6.07 -18.23 -13.25
N VAL A 130 -4.88 -18.25 -12.67
CA VAL A 130 -4.69 -18.22 -11.22
C VAL A 130 -3.49 -17.34 -10.93
N THR A 131 -3.54 -16.55 -9.86
CA THR A 131 -2.36 -15.88 -9.33
C THR A 131 -2.07 -16.32 -7.90
N GLY A 132 -0.81 -16.45 -7.55
CA GLY A 132 -0.32 -16.63 -6.18
C GLY A 132 0.09 -15.33 -5.51
N TRP A 133 0.12 -14.21 -6.22
CA TRP A 133 0.56 -12.95 -5.69
C TRP A 133 -0.55 -12.20 -4.93
N HIS A 134 -0.20 -11.66 -3.76
CA HIS A 134 -1.07 -10.77 -2.98
C HIS A 134 -0.25 -9.61 -2.42
N ILE A 135 -0.81 -8.42 -2.52
CA ILE A 135 -0.28 -7.19 -1.93
C ILE A 135 -1.20 -6.79 -0.78
N VAL A 136 -0.65 -6.60 0.41
CA VAL A 136 -1.38 -6.07 1.55
C VAL A 136 -0.80 -4.71 1.91
N VAL A 137 -1.62 -3.68 1.82
CA VAL A 137 -1.27 -2.31 2.22
C VAL A 137 -1.90 -2.03 3.57
N ASN A 138 -1.10 -1.77 4.57
CA ASN A 138 -1.58 -1.26 5.86
C ASN A 138 -1.33 0.24 5.93
N THR A 139 -2.40 1.02 5.88
CA THR A 139 -2.34 2.48 5.84
C THR A 139 -1.96 3.09 7.18
N SER A 140 -2.33 2.44 8.30
CA SER A 140 -1.96 2.90 9.65
C SER A 140 -0.47 2.70 9.93
N LEU A 141 0.09 1.58 9.48
CA LEU A 141 1.51 1.27 9.63
C LEU A 141 2.37 1.83 8.48
N ARG A 142 1.75 2.31 7.40
CA ARG A 142 2.41 2.78 6.17
C ARG A 142 3.37 1.75 5.63
N ARG A 143 2.90 0.48 5.59
CA ARG A 143 3.68 -0.67 5.14
C ARG A 143 2.93 -1.47 4.10
N VAL A 144 3.70 -2.06 3.19
CA VAL A 144 3.21 -2.95 2.14
C VAL A 144 3.90 -4.30 2.32
N TRP A 145 3.10 -5.35 2.38
CA TRP A 145 3.57 -6.73 2.42
C TRP A 145 3.23 -7.43 1.11
N ILE A 146 4.21 -8.09 0.55
CA ILE A 146 4.08 -8.84 -0.69
C ILE A 146 4.13 -10.32 -0.37
N TYR A 147 3.12 -11.05 -0.78
CA TYR A 147 3.00 -12.49 -0.60
C TYR A 147 3.00 -13.20 -1.93
N PHE A 148 3.58 -14.40 -1.95
CA PHE A 148 3.49 -15.35 -3.04
C PHE A 148 3.11 -16.72 -2.49
N HIS A 149 2.02 -17.29 -3.00
CA HIS A 149 1.42 -18.51 -2.47
C HIS A 149 1.24 -18.52 -0.94
N GLY A 150 0.73 -17.40 -0.42
CA GLY A 150 0.48 -17.21 1.02
C GLY A 150 1.73 -17.00 1.88
N ARG A 151 2.93 -16.99 1.29
CA ARG A 151 4.19 -16.77 2.00
C ARG A 151 4.69 -15.35 1.80
N LEU A 152 5.05 -14.68 2.88
CA LEU A 152 5.64 -13.34 2.84
C LEU A 152 6.96 -13.37 2.08
N GLN A 153 7.08 -12.54 1.05
CA GLN A 153 8.28 -12.38 0.22
C GLN A 153 9.06 -11.12 0.60
N ARG A 154 8.36 -10.00 0.76
CA ARG A 154 8.96 -8.69 1.04
C ARG A 154 8.03 -7.84 1.91
N THR A 155 8.65 -6.91 2.60
CA THR A 155 7.99 -5.83 3.33
C THR A 155 8.62 -4.51 2.90
N PHE A 156 7.78 -3.53 2.55
CA PHE A 156 8.21 -2.20 2.13
C PHE A 156 7.62 -1.14 3.04
N GLU A 157 8.37 -0.08 3.28
CA GLU A 157 7.79 1.16 3.79
C GLU A 157 7.13 1.93 2.64
N ALA A 158 6.02 2.60 2.93
CA ALA A 158 5.27 3.31 1.91
C ALA A 158 4.88 4.71 2.34
N VAL A 159 4.71 5.60 1.37
CA VAL A 159 3.92 6.82 1.55
C VAL A 159 2.48 6.47 1.17
N VAL A 160 1.54 6.73 2.07
CA VAL A 160 0.11 6.50 1.82
C VAL A 160 -0.66 7.82 1.79
N GLY A 161 -1.94 7.77 1.46
CA GLY A 161 -2.82 8.94 1.41
C GLY A 161 -2.86 9.70 2.74
N LYS A 162 -2.78 11.04 2.67
CA LYS A 162 -2.97 11.92 3.81
C LYS A 162 -4.43 11.88 4.29
N PRO A 163 -4.75 12.32 5.53
CA PRO A 163 -6.11 12.25 6.07
C PRO A 163 -7.19 12.90 5.22
N SER A 164 -6.87 13.98 4.48
CA SER A 164 -7.81 14.67 3.58
C SER A 164 -8.03 13.95 2.25
N THR A 165 -7.14 13.05 1.86
CA THR A 165 -7.24 12.23 0.64
C THR A 165 -6.68 10.84 0.93
N PRO A 166 -7.37 10.03 1.74
CA PRO A 166 -6.85 8.76 2.23
C PRO A 166 -6.73 7.74 1.10
N THR A 167 -5.82 6.78 1.28
CA THR A 167 -5.84 5.54 0.50
C THR A 167 -7.09 4.75 0.91
N PRO A 168 -7.98 4.39 -0.03
CA PRO A 168 -9.20 3.67 0.28
C PRO A 168 -8.95 2.31 0.92
N SER A 169 -9.81 1.92 1.84
CA SER A 169 -9.80 0.58 2.47
C SER A 169 -10.68 -0.38 1.70
N GLY A 170 -10.26 -1.63 1.59
CA GLY A 170 -11.04 -2.67 0.92
C GLY A 170 -10.19 -3.71 0.22
N ASN A 171 -10.87 -4.55 -0.58
CA ASN A 171 -10.22 -5.50 -1.47
C ASN A 171 -10.27 -4.95 -2.90
N PHE A 172 -9.11 -4.90 -3.51
CA PHE A 172 -8.92 -4.38 -4.86
C PHE A 172 -8.07 -5.36 -5.67
N PHE A 173 -7.90 -5.11 -6.94
CA PHE A 173 -6.99 -5.88 -7.79
C PHE A 173 -6.15 -4.93 -8.66
N VAL A 174 -5.02 -5.41 -9.14
CA VAL A 174 -4.23 -4.70 -10.15
C VAL A 174 -4.95 -4.84 -11.47
N GLN A 175 -5.38 -3.73 -12.02
CA GLN A 175 -6.11 -3.65 -13.27
C GLN A 175 -5.14 -3.65 -14.47
N GLU A 176 -4.04 -2.92 -14.35
CA GLU A 176 -3.04 -2.73 -15.38
C GLU A 176 -1.65 -2.52 -14.79
N THR A 177 -0.64 -2.86 -15.57
CA THR A 177 0.75 -2.59 -15.25
C THR A 177 1.30 -1.55 -16.21
N ILE A 178 1.80 -0.42 -15.69
CA ILE A 178 2.23 0.72 -16.49
C ILE A 178 3.75 0.83 -16.40
N ILE A 179 4.41 0.79 -17.56
CA ILE A 179 5.83 1.08 -17.69
C ILE A 179 5.95 2.56 -18.07
N MET A 180 6.71 3.31 -17.28
CA MET A 180 6.93 4.73 -17.48
C MET A 180 8.42 5.02 -17.72
N PRO A 181 8.78 6.13 -18.36
CA PRO A 181 10.16 6.60 -18.37
C PRO A 181 10.68 6.76 -16.91
N ALA A 182 11.94 6.39 -16.66
CA ALA A 182 12.54 6.54 -15.33
C ALA A 182 12.60 8.01 -14.86
N SER A 183 12.57 8.96 -15.78
CA SER A 183 12.53 10.40 -15.50
C SER A 183 11.14 10.92 -15.14
N GLU A 184 10.09 10.11 -15.34
CA GLU A 184 8.72 10.52 -15.03
C GLU A 184 8.47 10.42 -13.52
N PRO A 185 7.82 11.44 -12.91
CA PRO A 185 7.50 11.39 -11.49
C PRO A 185 6.68 10.13 -11.13
N GLY A 186 7.18 9.35 -10.17
CA GLY A 186 6.57 8.07 -9.79
C GLY A 186 7.01 6.86 -10.62
N GLY A 187 7.83 7.07 -11.65
CA GLY A 187 8.38 5.98 -12.45
C GLY A 187 9.39 5.11 -11.70
N PRO A 188 9.93 4.09 -12.36
CA PRO A 188 9.70 3.69 -13.76
C PRO A 188 8.52 2.73 -13.97
N PHE A 189 7.73 2.42 -12.94
CA PHE A 189 6.68 1.41 -12.97
C PHE A 189 5.51 1.76 -12.06
N ALA A 190 4.31 1.46 -12.48
CA ALA A 190 3.11 1.59 -11.66
C ALA A 190 2.17 0.40 -11.82
N LEU A 191 1.53 0.03 -10.73
CA LEU A 191 0.40 -0.88 -10.68
C LEU A 191 -0.87 -0.04 -10.53
N ALA A 192 -1.63 0.13 -11.60
CA ALA A 192 -2.93 0.78 -11.57
C ALA A 192 -3.96 -0.17 -10.99
N THR A 193 -4.59 0.21 -9.88
CA THR A 193 -5.54 -0.67 -9.17
C THR A 193 -6.98 -0.39 -9.56
N SER A 194 -7.89 -1.31 -9.22
CA SER A 194 -9.33 -1.10 -9.34
C SER A 194 -9.90 -0.09 -8.35
N ALA A 195 -9.11 0.32 -7.35
CA ALA A 195 -9.53 1.31 -6.36
C ALA A 195 -9.65 2.71 -6.95
N ARG A 196 -10.63 3.45 -6.47
CA ARG A 196 -10.85 4.87 -6.78
C ARG A 196 -10.83 5.68 -5.50
N SER A 197 -10.26 6.89 -5.55
CA SER A 197 -10.30 7.80 -4.40
C SER A 197 -11.74 8.08 -3.98
N ASP A 198 -12.02 8.01 -2.68
CA ASP A 198 -13.34 8.34 -2.15
C ASP A 198 -13.58 9.86 -2.13
N VAL A 199 -12.51 10.68 -2.28
CA VAL A 199 -12.54 12.13 -2.21
C VAL A 199 -12.32 12.77 -3.58
N LEU A 200 -11.28 12.35 -4.32
CA LEU A 200 -10.93 12.92 -5.60
C LEU A 200 -11.68 12.17 -6.72
N GLN A 201 -12.73 12.79 -7.25
CA GLN A 201 -13.51 12.22 -8.36
C GLN A 201 -12.77 12.34 -9.68
N ASP A 202 -11.99 13.41 -9.85
CA ASP A 202 -11.03 13.63 -10.92
C ASP A 202 -9.67 13.98 -10.31
N PHE A 203 -8.61 13.44 -10.88
CA PHE A 203 -7.24 13.74 -10.49
C PHE A 203 -6.33 13.61 -11.72
N ASP A 204 -5.71 14.70 -12.12
CA ASP A 204 -4.79 14.78 -13.25
C ASP A 204 -5.41 14.26 -14.56
N GLY A 205 -6.68 14.63 -14.80
CA GLY A 205 -7.46 14.21 -15.97
C GLY A 205 -7.94 12.76 -15.96
N GLY A 206 -7.73 12.04 -14.85
CA GLY A 206 -8.18 10.67 -14.68
C GLY A 206 -9.25 10.52 -13.58
N PRO A 207 -9.90 9.35 -13.47
CA PRO A 207 -11.06 9.13 -12.59
C PRO A 207 -10.66 8.95 -11.11
N GLY A 208 -9.58 9.58 -10.65
CA GLY A 208 -9.08 9.42 -9.27
C GLY A 208 -8.63 8.00 -8.95
N GLN A 209 -8.01 7.32 -9.92
CA GLN A 209 -7.52 5.94 -9.76
C GLN A 209 -6.35 5.88 -8.77
N ILE A 210 -6.36 4.88 -7.89
CA ILE A 210 -5.29 4.64 -6.94
C ILE A 210 -4.26 3.71 -7.57
N GLY A 211 -3.00 4.14 -7.55
CA GLY A 211 -1.86 3.35 -8.01
C GLY A 211 -0.90 2.99 -6.88
N ILE A 212 -0.07 1.96 -7.13
CA ILE A 212 1.14 1.66 -6.38
C ILE A 212 2.31 1.91 -7.32
N HIS A 213 3.18 2.86 -7.00
CA HIS A 213 4.22 3.32 -7.93
C HIS A 213 5.46 3.82 -7.18
N GLY A 214 6.51 4.21 -7.91
CA GLY A 214 7.70 4.82 -7.35
C GLY A 214 7.41 6.17 -6.69
N ARG A 215 8.29 6.62 -5.82
CA ARG A 215 8.17 7.92 -5.18
C ARG A 215 9.03 9.02 -5.79
N ASP A 216 10.01 8.68 -6.62
CA ASP A 216 10.96 9.66 -7.15
C ASP A 216 10.24 10.74 -7.95
N GLY A 217 10.65 11.98 -7.76
CA GLY A 217 10.00 13.16 -8.34
C GLY A 217 8.68 13.59 -7.70
N LEU A 218 8.13 12.83 -6.74
CA LEU A 218 6.80 13.10 -6.16
C LEU A 218 6.83 13.56 -4.69
N GLY A 219 7.98 13.58 -4.05
CA GLY A 219 8.08 13.92 -2.64
C GLY A 219 7.40 12.91 -1.69
N GLY A 220 7.34 13.27 -0.41
CA GLY A 220 6.85 12.43 0.67
C GLY A 220 7.93 11.54 1.29
N THR A 221 7.81 11.30 2.58
CA THR A 221 8.74 10.48 3.37
C THR A 221 8.17 9.07 3.51
N LEU A 222 8.96 8.03 3.25
CA LEU A 222 8.55 6.66 3.52
C LEU A 222 8.12 6.52 4.98
N GLY A 223 7.06 5.78 5.23
CA GLY A 223 6.45 5.68 6.56
C GLY A 223 5.50 6.83 6.92
N ALA A 224 5.20 7.75 5.98
CA ALA A 224 4.30 8.88 6.23
C ALA A 224 2.99 8.82 5.41
N ALA A 225 1.97 9.53 5.89
CA ALA A 225 0.68 9.70 5.21
C ALA A 225 0.66 11.09 4.52
N GLN A 226 1.18 11.16 3.28
CA GLN A 226 1.46 12.42 2.59
C GLN A 226 1.03 12.43 1.11
N SER A 227 0.56 11.31 0.55
CA SER A 227 0.10 11.26 -0.84
C SER A 227 -1.35 11.73 -0.99
N HIS A 228 -1.83 11.79 -2.23
CA HIS A 228 -3.23 12.07 -2.57
C HIS A 228 -4.09 10.79 -2.67
N GLY A 229 -3.61 9.68 -2.10
CA GLY A 229 -4.30 8.39 -2.10
C GLY A 229 -3.46 7.25 -2.64
N CYS A 230 -2.60 7.49 -3.64
CA CYS A 230 -1.68 6.49 -4.16
C CYS A 230 -0.68 6.01 -3.12
N VAL A 231 -0.22 4.77 -3.26
CA VAL A 231 0.81 4.16 -2.43
C VAL A 231 2.16 4.33 -3.14
N ARG A 232 3.09 5.08 -2.52
CA ARG A 232 4.40 5.32 -3.09
C ARG A 232 5.44 4.46 -2.40
N LEU A 233 6.26 3.77 -3.18
CA LEU A 233 7.35 2.93 -2.71
C LEU A 233 8.70 3.54 -3.08
N ALA A 234 9.77 3.10 -2.44
CA ALA A 234 11.11 3.40 -2.92
C ALA A 234 11.28 2.85 -4.35
N THR A 235 12.08 3.52 -5.19
CA THR A 235 12.29 3.10 -6.57
C THR A 235 12.81 1.66 -6.67
N ALA A 236 13.74 1.26 -5.82
CA ALA A 236 14.23 -0.12 -5.77
C ALA A 236 13.14 -1.15 -5.45
N ASP A 237 12.13 -0.76 -4.65
CA ASP A 237 11.03 -1.65 -4.28
C ASP A 237 10.01 -1.78 -5.42
N ILE A 238 9.73 -0.69 -6.14
CA ILE A 238 8.86 -0.75 -7.32
C ILE A 238 9.55 -1.48 -8.47
N ASP A 239 10.85 -1.37 -8.63
CA ASP A 239 11.64 -2.13 -9.61
C ASP A 239 11.60 -3.63 -9.30
N TRP A 240 11.67 -3.97 -8.01
CA TRP A 240 11.53 -5.36 -7.58
C TRP A 240 10.16 -5.95 -7.93
N LEU A 241 9.08 -5.16 -7.83
CA LEU A 241 7.74 -5.54 -8.28
C LEU A 241 7.67 -5.64 -9.80
N ALA A 242 8.23 -4.67 -10.53
CA ALA A 242 8.27 -4.63 -11.99
C ALA A 242 8.93 -5.87 -12.59
N ALA A 243 10.03 -6.33 -12.01
CA ALA A 243 10.74 -7.52 -12.46
C ALA A 243 9.88 -8.80 -12.40
N ARG A 244 8.86 -8.82 -11.52
CA ARG A 244 7.93 -9.95 -11.33
C ARG A 244 6.67 -9.85 -12.17
N SER A 245 6.25 -8.64 -12.52
CA SER A 245 5.15 -8.41 -13.45
C SER A 245 5.49 -8.82 -14.88
N ARG A 246 6.75 -8.61 -15.29
CA ARG A 246 7.21 -8.88 -16.67
C ARG A 246 7.36 -10.37 -17.00
N VAL A 247 7.44 -11.25 -16.00
CA VAL A 247 7.56 -12.70 -16.20
C VAL A 247 6.26 -13.31 -16.77
N SER A 248 5.18 -12.56 -16.76
CA SER A 248 3.86 -12.97 -17.23
C SER A 248 3.79 -13.27 -18.74
N SER A 249 4.69 -12.74 -19.58
CA SER A 249 4.71 -12.98 -21.02
C SER A 249 5.21 -14.41 -21.41
N SER A 250 5.75 -15.15 -20.46
CA SER A 250 6.31 -16.51 -20.65
C SER A 250 5.48 -17.61 -19.97
N GLY A 251 4.21 -17.38 -19.63
CA GLY A 251 3.34 -18.36 -18.98
C GLY A 251 3.46 -18.43 -17.46
N ALA A 252 4.23 -17.53 -16.85
CA ALA A 252 4.32 -17.40 -15.40
C ALA A 252 3.16 -16.56 -14.85
N ASP A 253 2.85 -16.80 -13.60
CA ASP A 253 1.76 -16.27 -12.79
C ASP A 253 1.64 -14.73 -12.86
N PRO A 254 0.58 -14.13 -13.47
CA PRO A 254 0.45 -12.68 -13.60
C PRO A 254 0.29 -12.03 -12.24
N LEU A 255 0.93 -10.85 -12.05
CA LEU A 255 0.69 -9.97 -10.88
C LEU A 255 -0.74 -9.37 -10.86
N SER A 256 -1.73 -10.11 -11.31
CA SER A 256 -3.14 -9.75 -11.13
C SER A 256 -3.53 -9.98 -9.68
N THR A 257 -3.09 -9.08 -8.84
CA THR A 257 -3.01 -9.23 -7.39
C THR A 257 -4.28 -8.72 -6.71
N THR A 258 -4.81 -9.47 -5.77
CA THR A 258 -5.79 -8.92 -4.84
C THR A 258 -5.06 -8.03 -3.83
N THR A 259 -5.27 -6.72 -3.92
CA THR A 259 -4.73 -5.75 -2.96
C THR A 259 -5.74 -5.59 -1.82
N ARG A 260 -5.33 -5.92 -0.61
CA ARG A 260 -6.11 -5.66 0.60
C ARG A 260 -5.55 -4.43 1.29
N CYS A 261 -6.30 -3.34 1.30
CA CYS A 261 -5.99 -2.18 2.14
C CYS A 261 -6.70 -2.36 3.48
N CYS A 262 -5.90 -2.52 4.55
CA CYS A 262 -6.38 -2.57 5.93
C CYS A 262 -6.09 -1.23 6.59
N THR A 263 -7.06 -0.69 7.28
CA THR A 263 -6.90 0.47 8.19
C THR A 263 -6.28 0.04 9.51
#